data_8d1244072d88986ca389fb599867f884
#
_entry.id   8d1244072d88986ca389fb599867f884
#
_cell.length_a   1.000
_cell.length_b   1.000
_cell.length_c   1.000
_cell.angle_alpha   90.00
_cell.angle_beta   90.00
_cell.angle_gamma   90.00
#
_symmetry.space_group_name_H-M   'P 1'
#
loop_
_entity.id
_entity.type
_entity.pdbx_description
1 polymer ?
#
loop_
_entity_poly.entity_id
_entity_poly.type
_entity_poly.pdbx_seq_one_letter_code
_entity_poly.pdbx_strand_id
1 'polypeptide(L)'
;EGRLKVERSTGGQRLVSIGRDHRGHFQANGRVDGRQVSFMVDTGASVIALTEREADRLGIRPSGAAYTASVSTANGVVRAAPVTLNSVDIGGLVVRDVRALVVPGRGLSENLLGLSYLTRLKRFEYSNNRLLLEN
;
A
#
# COMPACT_ATOMS: atom_id res chain seq x y z
N GLU A 1 -6.94 15.89 -9.82
CA GLU A 1 -7.54 15.18 -8.71
C GLU A 1 -6.54 14.23 -8.06
N GLY A 2 -6.59 14.09 -6.74
CA GLY A 2 -5.85 13.07 -6.01
C GLY A 2 -4.37 12.99 -6.30
N ARG A 3 -3.75 14.05 -6.74
CA ARG A 3 -2.36 14.00 -7.15
C ARG A 3 -1.42 13.95 -5.96
N LEU A 4 -0.40 13.12 -6.10
CA LEU A 4 0.67 13.02 -5.14
C LEU A 4 1.65 14.17 -5.38
N LYS A 5 1.93 14.94 -4.33
CA LYS A 5 2.93 16.02 -4.37
C LYS A 5 4.03 15.70 -3.40
N VAL A 6 5.26 15.94 -3.81
CA VAL A 6 6.45 15.71 -2.99
C VAL A 6 7.08 17.05 -2.64
N GLU A 7 7.27 17.27 -1.34
CA GLU A 7 7.89 18.49 -0.83
C GLU A 7 8.87 18.12 0.27
N ARG A 8 9.71 19.08 0.67
CA ARG A 8 10.53 18.93 1.86
C ARG A 8 9.92 19.74 2.98
N SER A 9 9.87 19.16 4.17
CA SER A 9 9.44 19.88 5.36
C SER A 9 10.54 20.86 5.80
N THR A 10 10.18 21.72 6.75
CA THR A 10 11.12 22.71 7.31
C THR A 10 12.40 22.05 7.85
N GLY A 11 12.29 20.84 8.39
CA GLY A 11 13.44 20.10 8.91
C GLY A 11 14.21 19.33 7.86
N GLY A 12 13.89 19.47 6.57
CA GLY A 12 14.56 18.75 5.49
C GLY A 12 14.03 17.36 5.22
N GLN A 13 13.03 16.90 5.98
CA GLN A 13 12.38 15.62 5.74
C GLN A 13 11.51 15.69 4.50
N ARG A 14 11.37 14.55 3.82
CA ARG A 14 10.51 14.47 2.66
C ARG A 14 9.04 14.38 3.09
N LEU A 15 8.24 15.21 2.50
CA LEU A 15 6.81 15.28 2.75
C LEU A 15 6.06 14.96 1.46
N VAL A 16 5.13 14.00 1.55
CA VAL A 16 4.28 13.63 0.44
C VAL A 16 2.85 13.99 0.81
N SER A 17 2.17 14.71 -0.08
CA SER A 17 0.80 15.12 0.11
C SER A 17 -0.06 14.49 -0.98
N ILE A 18 -1.13 13.81 -0.57
CA ILE A 18 -2.02 13.11 -1.49
C ILE A 18 -3.42 13.69 -1.35
N GLY A 19 -3.98 14.18 -2.46
CA GLY A 19 -5.37 14.64 -2.48
C GLY A 19 -6.32 13.47 -2.75
N ARG A 20 -7.61 13.68 -2.46
CA ARG A 20 -8.63 12.67 -2.75
C ARG A 20 -8.87 12.59 -4.25
N ASP A 21 -9.15 11.38 -4.74
CA ASP A 21 -9.58 11.20 -6.11
C ASP A 21 -11.09 11.51 -6.22
N HIS A 22 -11.65 11.36 -7.42
CA HIS A 22 -13.07 11.67 -7.67
C HIS A 22 -14.03 10.75 -6.89
N ARG A 23 -13.53 9.62 -6.37
CA ARG A 23 -14.33 8.70 -5.53
C ARG A 23 -14.17 9.02 -4.04
N GLY A 24 -13.38 10.02 -3.68
CA GLY A 24 -13.10 10.36 -2.30
C GLY A 24 -12.04 9.51 -1.64
N HIS A 25 -11.30 8.70 -2.40
CA HIS A 25 -10.22 7.86 -1.88
C HIS A 25 -8.87 8.52 -2.07
N PHE A 26 -7.89 8.09 -1.29
CA PHE A 26 -6.51 8.50 -1.50
C PHE A 26 -5.80 7.42 -2.30
N GLN A 27 -5.38 7.76 -3.51
CA GLN A 27 -4.64 6.86 -4.39
C GLN A 27 -3.17 7.26 -4.36
N ALA A 28 -2.31 6.28 -4.14
CA ALA A 28 -0.88 6.51 -4.09
C ALA A 28 -0.19 5.65 -5.13
N ASN A 29 0.42 6.29 -6.12
CA ASN A 29 1.27 5.60 -7.08
C ASN A 29 2.66 5.51 -6.49
N GLY A 30 3.23 4.31 -6.48
CA GLY A 30 4.53 4.09 -5.92
C GLY A 30 5.26 2.98 -6.64
N ARG A 31 6.25 2.41 -5.97
CA ARG A 31 7.05 1.31 -6.51
C ARG A 31 7.22 0.24 -5.45
N VAL A 32 7.10 -1.00 -5.88
CA VAL A 32 7.44 -2.17 -5.07
C VAL A 32 8.62 -2.84 -5.77
N ASP A 33 9.74 -2.91 -5.08
CA ASP A 33 10.98 -3.47 -5.63
C ASP A 33 11.33 -2.86 -7.00
N GLY A 34 11.11 -1.55 -7.13
CA GLY A 34 11.41 -0.77 -8.32
C GLY A 34 10.34 -0.79 -9.40
N ARG A 35 9.26 -1.54 -9.24
CA ARG A 35 8.20 -1.63 -10.24
C ARG A 35 6.98 -0.83 -9.80
N GLN A 36 6.38 -0.12 -10.75
CA GLN A 36 5.24 0.74 -10.46
C GLN A 36 4.03 -0.05 -9.98
N VAL A 37 3.39 0.44 -8.93
CA VAL A 37 2.16 -0.12 -8.37
C VAL A 37 1.25 1.03 -7.96
N SER A 38 -0.04 0.88 -8.24
CA SER A 38 -1.04 1.82 -7.77
C SER A 38 -1.73 1.25 -6.55
N PHE A 39 -1.79 2.03 -5.48
CA PHE A 39 -2.40 1.64 -4.21
C PHE A 39 -3.57 2.54 -3.86
N MET A 40 -4.58 1.97 -3.23
CA MET A 40 -5.55 2.75 -2.47
C MET A 40 -5.11 2.72 -1.01
N VAL A 41 -5.01 3.90 -0.40
CA VAL A 41 -4.62 3.98 1.01
C VAL A 41 -5.79 3.49 1.87
N ASP A 42 -5.52 2.53 2.75
CA ASP A 42 -6.53 1.93 3.60
C ASP A 42 -5.96 1.67 4.99
N THR A 43 -6.28 2.57 5.93
CA THR A 43 -5.84 2.43 7.32
C THR A 43 -6.55 1.30 8.06
N GLY A 44 -7.61 0.75 7.46
CA GLY A 44 -8.28 -0.44 7.99
C GLY A 44 -7.55 -1.73 7.66
N ALA A 45 -6.60 -1.71 6.73
CA ALA A 45 -5.79 -2.87 6.39
C ALA A 45 -4.52 -2.88 7.25
N SER A 46 -4.27 -3.96 7.98
CA SER A 46 -3.10 -4.05 8.85
C SER A 46 -1.78 -4.16 8.09
N VAL A 47 -1.82 -4.73 6.89
CA VAL A 47 -0.65 -4.88 6.02
C VAL A 47 -1.00 -4.43 4.61
N ILE A 48 0.01 -4.26 3.76
CA ILE A 48 -0.22 -4.07 2.34
C ILE A 48 -0.95 -5.31 1.82
N ALA A 49 -1.95 -5.11 0.97
CA ALA A 49 -2.64 -6.20 0.31
C ALA A 49 -2.49 -6.03 -1.20
N LEU A 50 -2.00 -7.07 -1.85
CA LEU A 50 -1.82 -7.09 -3.31
C LEU A 50 -2.83 -8.03 -3.92
N THR A 51 -3.44 -7.62 -5.03
CA THR A 51 -4.23 -8.56 -5.81
C THR A 51 -3.31 -9.63 -6.37
N GLU A 52 -3.86 -10.80 -6.64
CA GLU A 52 -3.07 -11.91 -7.19
C GLU A 52 -2.49 -11.54 -8.55
N ARG A 53 -3.26 -10.85 -9.37
CA ARG A 53 -2.79 -10.37 -10.67
C ARG A 53 -1.59 -9.44 -10.51
N GLU A 54 -1.66 -8.51 -9.58
CA GLU A 54 -0.60 -7.53 -9.37
C GLU A 54 0.65 -8.19 -8.81
N ALA A 55 0.48 -9.11 -7.86
CA ALA A 55 1.59 -9.88 -7.32
C ALA A 55 2.31 -10.63 -8.43
N ASP A 56 1.54 -11.28 -9.32
CA ASP A 56 2.11 -12.01 -10.46
C ASP A 56 2.92 -11.08 -11.37
N ARG A 57 2.38 -9.90 -11.66
CA ARG A 57 3.08 -8.90 -12.47
C ARG A 57 4.41 -8.48 -11.83
N LEU A 58 4.45 -8.45 -10.50
CA LEU A 58 5.66 -8.09 -9.75
C LEU A 58 6.61 -9.28 -9.57
N GLY A 59 6.27 -10.45 -10.08
CA GLY A 59 7.08 -11.64 -9.93
C GLY A 59 6.89 -12.35 -8.58
N ILE A 60 5.84 -12.00 -7.84
CA ILE A 60 5.55 -12.59 -6.54
C ILE A 60 4.52 -13.69 -6.75
N ARG A 61 4.97 -14.94 -6.71
CA ARG A 61 4.15 -16.12 -7.02
C ARG A 61 4.22 -17.13 -5.89
N PRO A 62 3.47 -16.91 -4.79
CA PRO A 62 3.48 -17.86 -3.69
C PRO A 62 2.94 -19.22 -4.15
N SER A 63 3.47 -20.31 -3.59
CA SER A 63 2.90 -21.64 -3.84
C SER A 63 1.53 -21.73 -3.18
N GLY A 64 0.71 -22.69 -3.64
CA GLY A 64 -0.62 -22.89 -3.04
C GLY A 64 -0.56 -23.13 -1.53
N ALA A 65 0.47 -23.84 -1.06
CA ALA A 65 0.66 -24.13 0.36
C ALA A 65 0.98 -22.87 1.19
N ALA A 66 1.39 -21.78 0.55
CA ALA A 66 1.71 -20.53 1.26
C ALA A 66 0.48 -19.70 1.60
N TYR A 67 -0.69 -20.05 1.09
CA TYR A 67 -1.94 -19.31 1.35
C TYR A 67 -2.53 -19.73 2.68
N THR A 68 -1.93 -19.27 3.76
CA THR A 68 -2.20 -19.74 5.13
C THR A 68 -2.97 -18.74 5.99
N ALA A 69 -3.04 -17.47 5.60
CA ALA A 69 -3.67 -16.44 6.41
C ALA A 69 -5.14 -16.27 6.02
N SER A 70 -6.04 -16.30 7.00
CA SER A 70 -7.45 -16.02 6.77
C SER A 70 -7.68 -14.52 6.80
N VAL A 71 -8.32 -13.99 5.76
CA VAL A 71 -8.60 -12.56 5.64
C VAL A 71 -10.07 -12.35 5.39
N SER A 72 -10.66 -11.43 6.14
CA SER A 72 -12.05 -11.03 5.96
C SER A 72 -12.09 -9.93 4.90
N THR A 73 -12.84 -10.16 3.84
CA THR A 73 -13.01 -9.19 2.75
C THR A 73 -14.49 -8.89 2.57
N ALA A 74 -14.78 -7.89 1.74
CA ALA A 74 -16.17 -7.55 1.42
C ALA A 74 -16.92 -8.72 0.78
N ASN A 75 -16.19 -9.65 0.15
CA ASN A 75 -16.76 -10.81 -0.51
C ASN A 75 -16.62 -12.10 0.31
N GLY A 76 -16.39 -11.98 1.60
CA GLY A 76 -16.27 -13.12 2.50
C GLY A 76 -14.84 -13.36 2.96
N VAL A 77 -14.63 -14.50 3.62
CA VAL A 77 -13.31 -14.88 4.12
C VAL A 77 -12.56 -15.63 3.03
N VAL A 78 -11.31 -15.22 2.79
CA VAL A 78 -10.44 -15.87 1.83
C VAL A 78 -9.11 -16.20 2.50
N ARG A 79 -8.36 -17.15 1.92
CA ARG A 79 -7.00 -17.42 2.35
C ARG A 79 -6.02 -16.64 1.50
N ALA A 80 -5.11 -15.96 2.18
CA ALA A 80 -4.11 -15.11 1.54
C ALA A 80 -2.71 -15.62 1.87
N ALA A 81 -1.74 -15.25 1.06
CA ALA A 81 -0.35 -15.66 1.24
C ALA A 81 0.47 -14.52 1.85
N PRO A 82 1.02 -14.69 3.06
CA PRO A 82 1.93 -13.70 3.62
C PRO A 82 3.22 -13.65 2.82
N VAL A 83 3.66 -12.44 2.49
CA VAL A 83 4.93 -12.20 1.82
C VAL A 83 5.61 -10.98 2.45
N THR A 84 6.89 -10.82 2.21
CA THR A 84 7.63 -9.61 2.62
C THR A 84 8.15 -8.93 1.38
N LEU A 85 7.82 -7.65 1.23
CA LEU A 85 8.29 -6.83 0.11
C LEU A 85 9.63 -6.21 0.50
N ASN A 86 10.63 -6.29 -0.38
CA ASN A 86 11.96 -5.76 -0.06
C ASN A 86 11.95 -4.25 0.11
N SER A 87 11.23 -3.53 -0.76
CA SER A 87 11.11 -2.09 -0.63
C SER A 87 9.78 -1.61 -1.19
N VAL A 88 9.21 -0.62 -0.52
CA VAL A 88 8.01 0.09 -0.97
C VAL A 88 8.32 1.57 -0.93
N ASP A 89 8.14 2.24 -2.07
CA ASP A 89 8.51 3.63 -2.26
C ASP A 89 7.29 4.42 -2.69
N ILE A 90 6.86 5.36 -1.87
CA ILE A 90 5.77 6.28 -2.21
C ILE A 90 6.35 7.69 -2.23
N GLY A 91 6.51 8.25 -3.41
CA GLY A 91 7.02 9.61 -3.57
C GLY A 91 8.43 9.83 -3.03
N GLY A 92 9.22 8.77 -2.93
CA GLY A 92 10.56 8.82 -2.36
C GLY A 92 10.63 8.43 -0.90
N LEU A 93 9.49 8.13 -0.27
CA LEU A 93 9.46 7.61 1.10
C LEU A 93 9.63 6.10 1.04
N VAL A 94 10.85 5.64 1.18
CA VAL A 94 11.22 4.23 1.04
C VAL A 94 11.16 3.53 2.39
N VAL A 95 10.40 2.44 2.46
CA VAL A 95 10.37 1.55 3.62
C VAL A 95 10.78 0.16 3.15
N ARG A 96 11.66 -0.49 3.90
CA ARG A 96 12.17 -1.81 3.55
C ARG A 96 11.53 -2.89 4.40
N ASP A 97 11.51 -4.12 3.86
CA ASP A 97 11.00 -5.30 4.57
C ASP A 97 9.58 -5.07 5.07
N VAL A 98 8.68 -4.78 4.12
CA VAL A 98 7.28 -4.47 4.43
C VAL A 98 6.43 -5.71 4.28
N ARG A 99 5.69 -6.04 5.32
CA ARG A 99 4.77 -7.18 5.29
C ARG A 99 3.60 -6.91 4.38
N ALA A 100 3.21 -7.93 3.63
CA ALA A 100 2.09 -7.85 2.70
C ALA A 100 1.38 -9.20 2.63
N LEU A 101 0.19 -9.17 2.04
CA LEU A 101 -0.58 -10.38 1.75
C LEU A 101 -0.91 -10.38 0.27
N VAL A 102 -0.79 -11.54 -0.36
CA VAL A 102 -1.34 -11.75 -1.71
C VAL A 102 -2.73 -12.33 -1.51
N VAL A 103 -3.73 -11.61 -1.99
CA VAL A 103 -5.14 -11.96 -1.81
C VAL A 103 -5.69 -12.48 -3.13
N PRO A 104 -6.13 -13.75 -3.18
CA PRO A 104 -6.52 -14.37 -4.45
C PRO A 104 -7.95 -14.05 -4.84
N GLY A 105 -8.23 -14.28 -6.12
CA GLY A 105 -9.58 -14.26 -6.66
C GLY A 105 -10.26 -12.91 -6.51
N ARG A 106 -11.50 -12.95 -6.05
CA ARG A 106 -12.33 -11.76 -5.91
C ARG A 106 -12.27 -11.13 -4.52
N GLY A 107 -11.34 -11.59 -3.68
CA GLY A 107 -11.22 -11.03 -2.34
C GLY A 107 -10.78 -9.58 -2.31
N LEU A 108 -10.18 -9.10 -3.41
CA LEU A 108 -9.62 -7.78 -3.45
C LEU A 108 -9.66 -7.24 -4.88
N SER A 109 -10.17 -6.02 -5.06
CA SER A 109 -10.25 -5.37 -6.37
C SER A 109 -9.12 -4.40 -6.65
N GLU A 110 -8.44 -3.91 -5.62
CA GLU A 110 -7.34 -2.96 -5.72
C GLU A 110 -6.26 -3.32 -4.72
N ASN A 111 -5.03 -2.91 -5.01
CA ASN A 111 -3.96 -3.04 -4.04
C ASN A 111 -4.19 -2.03 -2.92
N LEU A 112 -3.98 -2.44 -1.68
CA LEU A 112 -4.19 -1.60 -0.50
C LEU A 112 -2.85 -1.25 0.13
N LEU A 113 -2.65 0.04 0.41
CA LEU A 113 -1.51 0.52 1.17
C LEU A 113 -1.93 0.57 2.64
N GLY A 114 -1.55 -0.44 3.39
CA GLY A 114 -1.99 -0.61 4.76
C GLY A 114 -0.99 -0.14 5.79
N LEU A 115 -1.27 -0.47 7.04
CA LEU A 115 -0.50 0.01 8.18
C LEU A 115 0.93 -0.51 8.23
N SER A 116 1.21 -1.67 7.62
CA SER A 116 2.57 -2.21 7.60
C SER A 116 3.58 -1.26 6.92
N TYR A 117 3.09 -0.41 6.03
CA TYR A 117 3.89 0.66 5.44
C TYR A 117 3.71 1.96 6.22
N LEU A 118 2.48 2.39 6.42
CA LEU A 118 2.18 3.72 6.96
C LEU A 118 2.75 3.94 8.35
N THR A 119 2.69 2.95 9.23
CA THR A 119 3.20 3.08 10.60
C THR A 119 4.71 3.07 10.69
N ARG A 120 5.40 2.69 9.62
CA ARG A 120 6.86 2.74 9.56
C ARG A 120 7.37 4.13 9.21
N LEU A 121 6.48 5.01 8.74
CA LEU A 121 6.80 6.40 8.46
C LEU A 121 6.89 7.19 9.76
N LYS A 122 7.64 8.28 9.72
CA LYS A 122 7.73 9.19 10.85
C LYS A 122 6.36 9.77 11.20
N ARG A 123 5.55 10.06 10.17
CA ARG A 123 4.22 10.63 10.35
C ARG A 123 3.33 10.29 9.17
N PHE A 124 2.07 9.97 9.45
CA PHE A 124 1.03 10.00 8.45
C PHE A 124 -0.21 10.60 9.12
N GLU A 125 -0.88 11.51 8.43
CA GLU A 125 -2.05 12.16 9.01
C GLU A 125 -2.96 12.71 7.91
N TYR A 126 -4.23 12.79 8.25
CA TYR A 126 -5.24 13.41 7.43
C TYR A 126 -5.39 14.87 7.88
N SER A 127 -5.18 15.82 6.98
CA SER A 127 -5.23 17.24 7.30
C SER A 127 -5.67 18.03 6.08
N ASN A 128 -6.62 18.93 6.27
CA ASN A 128 -7.12 19.81 5.21
C ASN A 128 -7.54 19.04 3.95
N ASN A 129 -8.26 17.94 4.14
CA ASN A 129 -8.76 17.09 3.06
C ASN A 129 -7.65 16.46 2.21
N ARG A 130 -6.46 16.33 2.77
CA ARG A 130 -5.31 15.68 2.15
C ARG A 130 -4.68 14.70 3.14
N LEU A 131 -4.04 13.68 2.60
CA LEU A 131 -3.26 12.75 3.40
C LEU A 131 -1.79 13.17 3.32
N LEU A 132 -1.17 13.38 4.47
CA LEU A 132 0.23 13.78 4.56
C LEU A 132 1.06 12.61 5.06
N LEU A 133 2.15 12.33 4.35
CA LEU A 133 3.12 11.30 4.71
C LEU A 133 4.47 11.96 4.86
N GLU A 134 5.20 11.63 5.93
CA GLU A 134 6.50 12.24 6.20
C GLU A 134 7.49 11.19 6.71
N ASN A 135 8.72 11.30 6.22
CA ASN A 135 9.79 10.45 6.71
C ASN A 135 11.15 11.14 6.69
#